data_f67d18dc9318af502ff55079e70d182c
#
_entry.id   f67d18dc9318af502ff55079e70d182c
#
_cell.length_a   1.000
_cell.length_b   1.000
_cell.length_c   1.000
_cell.angle_alpha   90.00
_cell.angle_beta   90.00
_cell.angle_gamma   90.00
#
_symmetry.space_group_name_H-M   'P 1'
#
loop_
_entity.id
_entity.type
_entity.pdbx_description
1 polymer ?
#
loop_
_entity_poly.entity_id
_entity_poly.type
_entity_poly.pdbx_seq_one_letter_code
_entity_poly.pdbx_strand_id
1 'polypeptide(L)'
;MFKTRLISGIILVIVLIATVGTGGNVLFGLLAVVSLIGLTELYKVIEVQNKLLGFAGYLATVAYYVLLYTGNLQYMTLFTIVFLVLVMAVYVFTFPNYRSEQVMTVFFGVFYVAVMLSYIYQTRMLEDGGIVVWLIFLSSWGCDTCAYCVFSISYGGICIYISKLQI
;
A
#
# COMPACT_ATOMS: atom_id res chain seq x y z
N MET A 1 4.05 25.13 2.27
CA MET A 1 3.41 23.82 2.02
C MET A 1 4.07 23.02 0.88
N PHE A 2 4.36 23.60 -0.30
CA PHE A 2 5.00 22.87 -1.42
C PHE A 2 6.43 22.39 -1.08
N LYS A 3 7.27 23.25 -0.52
CA LYS A 3 8.67 22.92 -0.15
C LYS A 3 8.75 21.74 0.84
N THR A 4 7.86 21.69 1.83
CA THR A 4 7.86 20.62 2.84
C THR A 4 7.51 19.27 2.21
N ARG A 5 6.54 19.23 1.29
CA ARG A 5 6.17 18.01 0.55
C ARG A 5 7.25 17.54 -0.40
N LEU A 6 7.96 18.48 -1.04
CA LEU A 6 9.09 18.18 -1.93
C LEU A 6 10.25 17.56 -1.14
N ILE A 7 10.62 18.15 0.00
CA ILE A 7 11.70 17.64 0.85
C ILE A 7 11.37 16.27 1.40
N SER A 8 10.15 16.04 1.91
CA SER A 8 9.73 14.73 2.41
C SER A 8 9.73 13.67 1.30
N GLY A 9 9.31 14.02 0.08
CA GLY A 9 9.36 13.13 -1.07
C GLY A 9 10.79 12.72 -1.45
N ILE A 10 11.72 13.68 -1.50
CA ILE A 10 13.14 13.41 -1.80
C ILE A 10 13.76 12.50 -0.74
N ILE A 11 13.50 12.76 0.55
CA ILE A 11 14.02 11.93 1.65
C ILE A 11 13.47 10.50 1.50
N LEU A 12 12.19 10.33 1.21
CA LEU A 12 11.55 9.02 1.04
C LEU A 12 12.18 8.25 -0.12
N VAL A 13 12.43 8.91 -1.25
CA VAL A 13 13.10 8.30 -2.42
C VAL A 13 14.53 7.87 -2.08
N ILE A 14 15.30 8.69 -1.37
CA ILE A 14 16.67 8.36 -0.96
C ILE A 14 16.67 7.15 -0.03
N VAL A 15 15.77 7.11 0.96
CA VAL A 15 15.63 5.97 1.89
C VAL A 15 15.24 4.71 1.12
N LEU A 16 14.34 4.81 0.18
CA LEU A 16 13.89 3.68 -0.65
C LEU A 16 15.04 3.15 -1.52
N ILE A 17 15.79 4.02 -2.20
CA ILE A 17 16.95 3.61 -3.01
C ILE A 17 18.00 2.92 -2.14
N ALA A 18 18.32 3.49 -0.98
CA ALA A 18 19.30 2.92 -0.06
C ALA A 18 18.85 1.53 0.46
N THR A 19 17.58 1.37 0.81
CA THR A 19 17.05 0.11 1.34
C THR A 19 16.87 -0.98 0.28
N VAL A 20 16.50 -0.62 -0.94
CA VAL A 20 16.48 -1.55 -2.08
C VAL A 20 17.90 -2.00 -2.44
N GLY A 21 18.87 -1.09 -2.36
CA GLY A 21 20.29 -1.41 -2.61
C GLY A 21 20.88 -2.36 -1.57
N THR A 22 20.60 -2.15 -0.28
CA THR A 22 21.06 -3.03 0.82
C THR A 22 20.33 -4.37 0.82
N GLY A 23 19.04 -4.38 0.46
CA GLY A 23 18.21 -5.60 0.41
C GLY A 23 18.01 -6.28 1.77
N GLY A 24 17.67 -7.57 1.75
CA GLY A 24 17.63 -8.43 2.93
C GLY A 24 16.68 -7.95 4.04
N ASN A 25 17.08 -8.15 5.28
CA ASN A 25 16.27 -7.88 6.47
C ASN A 25 15.95 -6.39 6.66
N VAL A 26 16.79 -5.48 6.15
CA VAL A 26 16.57 -4.03 6.25
C VAL A 26 15.39 -3.61 5.40
N LEU A 27 15.32 -4.10 4.16
CA LEU A 27 14.20 -3.87 3.27
C LEU A 27 12.90 -4.46 3.84
N PHE A 28 12.97 -5.68 4.38
CA PHE A 28 11.85 -6.34 5.04
C PHE A 28 11.28 -5.51 6.19
N GLY A 29 12.14 -5.07 7.12
CA GLY A 29 11.74 -4.25 8.26
C GLY A 29 11.12 -2.90 7.84
N LEU A 30 11.72 -2.24 6.85
CA LEU A 30 11.18 -0.98 6.31
C LEU A 30 9.79 -1.18 5.71
N LEU A 31 9.59 -2.21 4.88
CA LEU A 31 8.30 -2.49 4.27
C LEU A 31 7.24 -2.85 5.30
N ALA A 32 7.59 -3.59 6.36
CA ALA A 32 6.67 -3.89 7.45
C ALA A 32 6.21 -2.61 8.18
N VAL A 33 7.15 -1.71 8.50
CA VAL A 33 6.84 -0.43 9.15
C VAL A 33 5.98 0.46 8.24
N VAL A 34 6.35 0.60 6.96
CA VAL A 34 5.59 1.39 5.99
C VAL A 34 4.18 0.83 5.80
N SER A 35 4.02 -0.50 5.76
CA SER A 35 2.70 -1.14 5.68
C SER A 35 1.83 -0.83 6.89
N LEU A 36 2.39 -0.87 8.10
CA LEU A 36 1.64 -0.52 9.31
C LEU A 36 1.25 0.96 9.31
N ILE A 37 2.15 1.87 8.94
CA ILE A 37 1.84 3.29 8.83
C ILE A 37 0.76 3.51 7.77
N GLY A 38 0.87 2.91 6.59
CA GLY A 38 -0.14 3.01 5.53
C GLY A 38 -1.51 2.52 5.97
N LEU A 39 -1.56 1.40 6.71
CA LEU A 39 -2.81 0.91 7.29
C LEU A 39 -3.38 1.83 8.36
N THR A 40 -2.55 2.44 9.22
CA THR A 40 -3.04 3.41 10.21
C THR A 40 -3.69 4.60 9.54
N GLU A 41 -3.11 5.14 8.48
CA GLU A 41 -3.69 6.25 7.73
C GLU A 41 -4.99 5.84 7.02
N LEU A 42 -5.04 4.63 6.42
CA LEU A 42 -6.26 4.11 5.81
C LEU A 42 -7.39 3.94 6.84
N TYR A 43 -7.08 3.34 8.00
CA TYR A 43 -8.06 3.09 9.06
C TYR A 43 -8.52 4.38 9.77
N LYS A 44 -7.70 5.41 9.74
CA LYS A 44 -8.06 6.75 10.22
C LYS A 44 -9.12 7.40 9.34
N VAL A 45 -9.00 7.27 8.02
CA VAL A 45 -9.99 7.81 7.08
C VAL A 45 -11.37 7.17 7.28
N ILE A 46 -11.43 5.88 7.57
CA ILE A 46 -12.70 5.15 7.81
C ILE A 46 -13.11 5.09 9.30
N GLU A 47 -12.39 5.81 10.17
CA GLU A 47 -12.68 5.94 11.61
C GLU A 47 -12.69 4.60 12.38
N VAL A 48 -11.85 3.63 11.99
CA VAL A 48 -11.76 2.32 12.68
C VAL A 48 -10.40 2.09 13.34
N GLN A 49 -9.48 3.04 13.29
CA GLN A 49 -8.09 2.88 13.78
C GLN A 49 -7.99 2.40 15.24
N ASN A 50 -8.90 2.86 16.13
CA ASN A 50 -8.91 2.54 17.56
C ASN A 50 -10.04 1.56 17.93
N LYS A 51 -10.67 0.92 16.94
CA LYS A 51 -11.75 -0.03 17.15
C LYS A 51 -11.26 -1.46 17.01
N LEU A 52 -12.01 -2.41 17.55
CA LEU A 52 -11.70 -3.84 17.48
C LEU A 52 -11.45 -4.32 16.04
N LEU A 53 -12.21 -3.80 15.09
CA LEU A 53 -12.08 -4.13 13.68
C LEU A 53 -10.72 -3.69 13.10
N GLY A 54 -10.25 -2.47 13.42
CA GLY A 54 -8.93 -1.99 13.02
C GLY A 54 -7.79 -2.81 13.66
N PHE A 55 -7.95 -3.16 14.95
CA PHE A 55 -6.99 -4.00 15.65
C PHE A 55 -6.85 -5.38 14.99
N ALA A 56 -7.94 -5.99 14.54
CA ALA A 56 -7.91 -7.24 13.78
C ALA A 56 -7.07 -7.11 12.49
N GLY A 57 -7.16 -5.98 11.78
CA GLY A 57 -6.36 -5.70 10.59
C GLY A 57 -4.87 -5.53 10.89
N TYR A 58 -4.50 -4.84 11.99
CA TYR A 58 -3.09 -4.73 12.40
C TYR A 58 -2.50 -6.08 12.77
N LEU A 59 -3.25 -6.87 13.55
CA LEU A 59 -2.83 -8.21 13.94
C LEU A 59 -2.64 -9.12 12.73
N ALA A 60 -3.54 -9.05 11.77
CA ALA A 60 -3.42 -9.79 10.51
C ALA A 60 -2.17 -9.36 9.73
N THR A 61 -1.87 -8.07 9.67
CA THR A 61 -0.67 -7.57 8.98
C THR A 61 0.60 -8.11 9.64
N VAL A 62 0.69 -8.06 10.95
CA VAL A 62 1.84 -8.60 11.68
C VAL A 62 1.96 -10.12 11.46
N ALA A 63 0.85 -10.87 11.55
CA ALA A 63 0.83 -12.30 11.28
C ALA A 63 1.28 -12.63 9.85
N TYR A 64 0.86 -11.82 8.87
CA TYR A 64 1.29 -11.95 7.48
C TYR A 64 2.81 -11.78 7.34
N TYR A 65 3.39 -10.73 7.93
CA TYR A 65 4.83 -10.50 7.86
C TYR A 65 5.64 -11.58 8.59
N VAL A 66 5.14 -12.11 9.70
CA VAL A 66 5.75 -13.27 10.39
C VAL A 66 5.72 -14.49 9.48
N LEU A 67 4.61 -14.76 8.82
CA LEU A 67 4.45 -15.88 7.89
C LEU A 67 5.39 -15.75 6.68
N LEU A 68 5.56 -14.53 6.17
CA LEU A 68 6.51 -14.23 5.11
C LEU A 68 7.96 -14.44 5.55
N TYR A 69 8.32 -14.00 6.77
CA TYR A 69 9.67 -14.14 7.31
C TYR A 69 10.06 -15.61 7.55
N THR A 70 9.11 -16.43 7.97
CA THR A 70 9.33 -17.88 8.18
C THR A 70 9.36 -18.69 6.89
N GLY A 71 9.11 -18.07 5.73
CA GLY A 71 9.11 -18.72 4.42
C GLY A 71 7.92 -19.66 4.18
N ASN A 72 6.93 -19.64 5.06
CA ASN A 72 5.77 -20.53 5.03
C ASN A 72 4.64 -20.04 4.12
N LEU A 73 4.98 -19.61 2.90
CA LEU A 73 4.02 -19.06 1.92
C LEU A 73 2.92 -20.04 1.51
N GLN A 74 3.12 -21.34 1.69
CA GLN A 74 2.09 -22.36 1.45
C GLN A 74 0.83 -22.17 2.29
N TYR A 75 0.92 -21.49 3.44
CA TYR A 75 -0.23 -21.21 4.32
C TYR A 75 -0.96 -19.91 3.97
N MET A 76 -0.61 -19.23 2.87
CA MET A 76 -1.26 -17.97 2.47
C MET A 76 -2.77 -18.10 2.28
N THR A 77 -3.21 -19.19 1.66
CA THR A 77 -4.65 -19.46 1.46
C THR A 77 -5.35 -19.63 2.81
N LEU A 78 -4.74 -20.39 3.72
CA LEU A 78 -5.27 -20.58 5.07
C LEU A 78 -5.35 -19.24 5.82
N PHE A 79 -4.28 -18.44 5.76
CA PHE A 79 -4.26 -17.09 6.35
C PHE A 79 -5.40 -16.21 5.82
N THR A 80 -5.63 -16.21 4.50
CA THR A 80 -6.71 -15.43 3.88
C THR A 80 -8.08 -15.84 4.40
N ILE A 81 -8.35 -17.16 4.48
CA ILE A 81 -9.62 -17.69 4.96
C ILE A 81 -9.81 -17.36 6.44
N VAL A 82 -8.80 -17.59 7.28
CA VAL A 82 -8.86 -17.31 8.71
C VAL A 82 -9.09 -15.81 8.97
N PHE A 83 -8.39 -14.96 8.25
CA PHE A 83 -8.55 -13.51 8.37
C PHE A 83 -9.96 -13.06 7.93
N LEU A 84 -10.49 -13.60 6.83
CA LEU A 84 -11.86 -13.32 6.38
C LEU A 84 -12.88 -13.72 7.46
N VAL A 85 -12.76 -14.94 7.99
CA VAL A 85 -13.66 -15.43 9.06
C VAL A 85 -13.55 -14.56 10.30
N LEU A 86 -12.35 -14.16 10.70
CA LEU A 86 -12.12 -13.29 11.85
C LEU A 86 -12.78 -11.91 11.68
N VAL A 87 -12.60 -11.27 10.53
CA VAL A 87 -13.21 -9.96 10.24
C VAL A 87 -14.74 -10.07 10.22
N MET A 88 -15.28 -11.14 9.61
CA MET A 88 -16.72 -11.39 9.59
C MET A 88 -17.27 -11.72 10.98
N ALA A 89 -16.56 -12.47 11.79
CA ALA A 89 -16.94 -12.73 13.18
C ALA A 89 -17.01 -11.42 13.99
N VAL A 90 -15.98 -10.59 13.89
CA VAL A 90 -15.99 -9.26 14.55
C VAL A 90 -17.19 -8.44 14.10
N TYR A 91 -17.52 -8.44 12.81
CA TYR A 91 -18.67 -7.72 12.28
C TYR A 91 -20.00 -8.21 12.86
N VAL A 92 -20.22 -9.54 12.84
CA VAL A 92 -21.47 -10.16 13.33
C VAL A 92 -21.65 -9.94 14.84
N PHE A 93 -20.60 -10.17 15.64
CA PHE A 93 -20.69 -10.03 17.10
C PHE A 93 -20.79 -8.59 17.58
N THR A 94 -20.36 -7.62 16.78
CA THR A 94 -20.42 -6.21 17.15
C THR A 94 -21.52 -5.43 16.41
N PHE A 95 -22.37 -6.13 15.65
CA PHE A 95 -23.49 -5.50 14.95
C PHE A 95 -24.41 -4.75 15.93
N PRO A 96 -24.88 -3.53 15.63
CA PRO A 96 -24.73 -2.71 14.41
C PRO A 96 -23.60 -1.66 14.46
N ASN A 97 -22.57 -1.84 15.26
CA ASN A 97 -21.54 -0.82 15.53
C ASN A 97 -20.64 -0.48 14.31
N TYR A 98 -20.57 -1.38 13.33
CA TYR A 98 -19.75 -1.19 12.13
C TYR A 98 -20.62 -1.19 10.87
N ARG A 99 -20.21 -0.36 9.91
CA ARG A 99 -20.78 -0.37 8.56
C ARG A 99 -20.08 -1.42 7.72
N SER A 100 -20.81 -2.07 6.80
CA SER A 100 -20.23 -3.07 5.89
C SER A 100 -19.06 -2.52 5.06
N GLU A 101 -19.11 -1.24 4.67
CA GLU A 101 -18.01 -0.56 3.99
C GLU A 101 -16.71 -0.56 4.81
N GLN A 102 -16.79 -0.35 6.13
CA GLN A 102 -15.63 -0.38 7.03
C GLN A 102 -15.02 -1.78 7.09
N VAL A 103 -15.84 -2.81 7.13
CA VAL A 103 -15.42 -4.21 7.15
C VAL A 103 -14.69 -4.58 5.86
N MET A 104 -15.27 -4.24 4.71
CA MET A 104 -14.67 -4.44 3.40
C MET A 104 -13.33 -3.71 3.28
N THR A 105 -13.28 -2.44 3.72
CA THR A 105 -12.06 -1.64 3.64
C THR A 105 -10.95 -2.18 4.55
N VAL A 106 -11.28 -2.71 5.73
CA VAL A 106 -10.28 -3.33 6.61
C VAL A 106 -9.71 -4.60 5.98
N PHE A 107 -10.58 -5.47 5.45
CA PHE A 107 -10.14 -6.68 4.77
C PHE A 107 -9.27 -6.36 3.55
N PHE A 108 -9.79 -5.53 2.65
CA PHE A 108 -9.08 -5.13 1.43
C PHE A 108 -7.79 -4.37 1.73
N GLY A 109 -7.79 -3.52 2.76
CA GLY A 109 -6.63 -2.73 3.15
C GLY A 109 -5.41 -3.56 3.50
N VAL A 110 -5.57 -4.68 4.20
CA VAL A 110 -4.45 -5.60 4.50
C VAL A 110 -3.85 -6.16 3.22
N PHE A 111 -4.66 -6.59 2.26
CA PHE A 111 -4.16 -7.11 0.99
C PHE A 111 -3.53 -6.00 0.14
N TYR A 112 -4.19 -4.86 0.02
CA TYR A 112 -3.71 -3.76 -0.80
C TYR A 112 -2.43 -3.12 -0.26
N VAL A 113 -2.34 -2.93 1.05
CA VAL A 113 -1.16 -2.28 1.65
C VAL A 113 -0.09 -3.31 1.99
N ALA A 114 -0.39 -4.32 2.83
CA ALA A 114 0.64 -5.21 3.34
C ALA A 114 1.11 -6.23 2.29
N VAL A 115 0.18 -6.92 1.61
CA VAL A 115 0.55 -7.96 0.64
C VAL A 115 1.21 -7.33 -0.59
N MET A 116 0.67 -6.25 -1.15
CA MET A 116 1.25 -5.60 -2.34
C MET A 116 2.64 -5.05 -2.07
N LEU A 117 2.86 -4.39 -0.93
CA LEU A 117 4.20 -3.91 -0.57
C LEU A 117 5.19 -5.06 -0.33
N SER A 118 4.74 -6.18 0.21
CA SER A 118 5.61 -7.33 0.45
C SER A 118 6.17 -7.96 -0.83
N TYR A 119 5.47 -7.82 -1.97
CA TYR A 119 5.98 -8.30 -3.26
C TYR A 119 7.27 -7.60 -3.68
N ILE A 120 7.53 -6.38 -3.23
CA ILE A 120 8.83 -5.71 -3.46
C ILE A 120 9.95 -6.51 -2.80
N TYR A 121 9.74 -6.99 -1.56
CA TYR A 121 10.70 -7.84 -0.86
C TYR A 121 10.85 -9.21 -1.54
N GLN A 122 9.74 -9.86 -1.88
CA GLN A 122 9.75 -11.17 -2.54
C GLN A 122 10.46 -11.10 -3.90
N THR A 123 10.18 -10.05 -4.69
CA THR A 123 10.86 -9.82 -5.97
C THR A 123 12.37 -9.60 -5.78
N ARG A 124 12.77 -8.89 -4.70
CA ARG A 124 14.19 -8.65 -4.41
C ARG A 124 14.95 -9.94 -4.04
N MET A 125 14.24 -10.97 -3.55
CA MET A 125 14.82 -12.27 -3.18
C MET A 125 15.03 -13.22 -4.38
N LEU A 126 14.55 -12.88 -5.57
CA LEU A 126 14.83 -13.62 -6.80
C LEU A 126 16.31 -13.50 -7.21
N GLU A 127 16.82 -14.44 -8.01
CA GLU A 127 18.23 -14.47 -8.47
C GLU A 127 18.65 -13.14 -9.13
N ASP A 128 17.79 -12.56 -9.99
CA ASP A 128 17.98 -11.24 -10.62
C ASP A 128 17.16 -10.13 -9.97
N GLY A 129 16.72 -10.34 -8.74
CA GLY A 129 15.77 -9.47 -8.04
C GLY A 129 16.21 -8.00 -7.90
N GLY A 130 17.53 -7.76 -7.89
CA GLY A 130 18.07 -6.40 -7.87
C GLY A 130 17.67 -5.56 -9.06
N ILE A 131 17.64 -6.13 -10.26
CA ILE A 131 17.27 -5.45 -11.49
C ILE A 131 15.73 -5.39 -11.61
N VAL A 132 15.07 -6.51 -11.31
CA VAL A 132 13.60 -6.63 -11.45
C VAL A 132 12.86 -5.66 -10.56
N VAL A 133 13.31 -5.41 -9.32
CA VAL A 133 12.71 -4.42 -8.43
C VAL A 133 12.75 -3.01 -9.03
N TRP A 134 13.82 -2.64 -9.73
CA TRP A 134 13.88 -1.33 -10.40
C TRP A 134 12.84 -1.20 -11.52
N LEU A 135 12.48 -2.29 -12.20
CA LEU A 135 11.40 -2.25 -13.20
C LEU A 135 10.05 -1.93 -12.56
N ILE A 136 9.77 -2.40 -11.34
CA ILE A 136 8.53 -2.06 -10.60
C ILE A 136 8.46 -0.55 -10.36
N PHE A 137 9.56 0.05 -9.88
CA PHE A 137 9.60 1.49 -9.62
C PHE A 137 9.55 2.31 -10.90
N LEU A 138 10.29 1.92 -11.93
CA LEU A 138 10.27 2.60 -13.22
C LEU A 138 8.89 2.55 -13.88
N SER A 139 8.20 1.41 -13.82
CA SER A 139 6.85 1.28 -14.36
C SER A 139 5.84 2.13 -13.60
N SER A 140 5.91 2.17 -12.26
CA SER A 140 5.04 2.99 -11.44
C SER A 140 5.26 4.49 -11.70
N TRP A 141 6.50 4.96 -11.64
CA TRP A 141 6.83 6.37 -11.91
C TRP A 141 6.57 6.76 -13.37
N GLY A 142 6.83 5.84 -14.31
CA GLY A 142 6.52 6.04 -15.72
C GLY A 142 5.03 6.21 -15.95
N CYS A 143 4.21 5.35 -15.32
CA CYS A 143 2.75 5.44 -15.39
C CYS A 143 2.24 6.77 -14.84
N ASP A 144 2.72 7.18 -13.65
CA ASP A 144 2.32 8.45 -13.02
C ASP A 144 2.73 9.66 -13.87
N THR A 145 3.95 9.63 -14.44
CA THR A 145 4.45 10.70 -15.31
C THR A 145 3.63 10.77 -16.61
N CYS A 146 3.36 9.63 -17.23
CA CYS A 146 2.53 9.58 -18.44
C CYS A 146 1.11 10.07 -18.17
N ALA A 147 0.51 9.65 -17.04
CA ALA A 147 -0.82 10.11 -16.64
C ALA A 147 -0.84 11.63 -16.43
N TYR A 148 0.17 12.19 -15.77
CA TYR A 148 0.29 13.62 -15.59
C TYR A 148 0.47 14.38 -16.91
N CYS A 149 1.30 13.87 -17.82
CA CYS A 149 1.50 14.47 -19.15
C CYS A 149 0.21 14.47 -19.98
N VAL A 150 -0.49 13.32 -20.03
CA VAL A 150 -1.75 13.20 -20.77
C VAL A 150 -2.80 14.14 -20.19
N PHE A 151 -2.93 14.18 -18.87
CA PHE A 151 -3.85 15.08 -18.17
C PHE A 151 -3.52 16.56 -18.47
N SER A 152 -2.25 16.96 -18.39
CA SER A 152 -1.79 18.32 -18.67
C SER A 152 -2.06 18.75 -20.12
N ILE A 153 -1.82 17.84 -21.07
CA ILE A 153 -2.10 18.10 -22.50
C ILE A 153 -3.60 18.21 -22.76
N SER A 154 -4.41 17.30 -22.19
CA SER A 154 -5.86 17.32 -22.36
C SER A 154 -6.49 18.60 -21.79
N TYR A 155 -6.11 18.98 -20.56
CA TYR A 155 -6.63 20.21 -19.95
C TYR A 155 -6.09 21.48 -20.59
N GLY A 156 -4.81 21.50 -20.97
CA GLY A 156 -4.22 22.59 -21.74
C GLY A 156 -4.90 22.79 -23.09
N GLY A 157 -5.18 21.71 -23.83
CA GLY A 157 -5.91 21.72 -25.09
C GLY A 157 -7.35 22.21 -24.94
N ILE A 158 -8.07 21.75 -23.93
CA ILE A 158 -9.46 22.16 -23.64
C ILE A 158 -9.49 23.64 -23.25
N CYS A 159 -8.56 24.12 -22.41
CA CYS A 159 -8.50 25.53 -22.00
C CYS A 159 -8.23 26.47 -23.19
N ILE A 160 -7.35 26.07 -24.10
CA ILE A 160 -7.08 26.83 -25.36
C ILE A 160 -8.32 26.81 -26.28
N TYR A 161 -9.03 25.70 -26.36
CA TYR A 161 -10.24 25.57 -27.21
C TYR A 161 -11.38 26.44 -26.69
N ILE A 162 -11.62 26.44 -25.36
CA ILE A 162 -12.65 27.31 -24.75
C ILE A 162 -12.28 28.78 -24.88
N SER A 163 -11.02 29.15 -24.72
CA SER A 163 -10.55 30.53 -24.91
C SER A 163 -10.73 31.02 -26.35
N LYS A 164 -10.64 30.13 -27.34
CA LYS A 164 -10.92 30.47 -28.77
C LYS A 164 -12.41 30.57 -29.12
N LEU A 165 -13.29 29.97 -28.31
CA LEU A 165 -14.74 30.02 -28.52
C LEU A 165 -15.40 31.25 -27.89
N GLN A 166 -14.66 32.00 -27.07
CA GLN A 166 -15.13 33.27 -26.43
C GLN A 166 -14.80 34.53 -27.27
N ILE A 167 -14.32 34.38 -28.50
CA ILE A 167 -14.24 35.44 -29.49
C ILE A 167 -15.37 35.23 -30.52
#